data_dee60dbfd9656c6a549853d12f66dadd
#
_entry.id   dee60dbfd9656c6a549853d12f66dadd
#
_cell.length_a   1.000
_cell.length_b   1.000
_cell.length_c   1.000
_cell.angle_alpha   90.00
_cell.angle_beta   90.00
_cell.angle_gamma   90.00
#
_symmetry.space_group_name_H-M   'P 1'
#
loop_
_entity.id
_entity.type
_entity.pdbx_description
1 polymer ?
#
loop_
_entity_poly.entity_id
_entity_poly.type
_entity_poly.pdbx_seq_one_letter_code
_entity_poly.pdbx_strand_id
1 'polypeptide(L)'
;MTQDEFEHKQHIKLLSNHFLDNDWVWLYKKQQFKDGAVDIYYKYWCYLVNPSKVTDALSSYMVDIPDNMRGGLINGCVYKPFLYDGFEPLTIIRDFKNGAERFIQIRLAEEIIFYHNLYEIHKENLTQFFDKKDILVCEITDTYVKILNRYLTEFMAAKKMDLVCHCQSEIEYNFNDYSPEFEFECTSEQGKDVTYCKLKHYIHYNIMVNPCFNIIRNWFNGKSVFKHTSLKEYMKSINTQYIIATDDNGLKIFSDENTPPYTPVFFEKGLLSLYTGREKYYVDSLKITTPNFSIRCDNDNENYIVAFLKDVLELPYREQNIWKAYNIAPDGHEFSKHFQEAMIQGNWNSYAESIDFVFRDTYKTLLSKWKEKHKIPLIKPLNHAQREIPDKINLLQDDDYFALSPLLQQIGLMFYDSLNKEELYKNILNPTEEEKKGQSIAYLHRVFEHLKIDDTEFNTFLKNERILRSILSLAHHNGMEITDKKEKQALDYVGLSIEKLNTKKAAKILLTKGSKAMQRIIEQL
;
A
#
# COMPACT_ATOMS: atom_id res chain seq x y z
N MET A 1 -40.04 -16.75 -12.92
CA MET A 1 -39.51 -16.14 -11.70
C MET A 1 -40.57 -15.16 -11.26
N THR A 2 -41.18 -15.44 -10.13
CA THR A 2 -42.15 -14.49 -9.56
C THR A 2 -41.40 -13.25 -9.06
N GLN A 3 -42.11 -12.15 -8.90
CA GLN A 3 -41.52 -10.91 -8.37
C GLN A 3 -40.91 -11.17 -6.97
N ASP A 4 -41.59 -11.98 -6.16
CA ASP A 4 -41.15 -12.38 -4.83
C ASP A 4 -39.84 -13.19 -4.85
N GLU A 5 -39.66 -14.12 -5.82
CA GLU A 5 -38.40 -14.83 -5.99
C GLU A 5 -37.26 -13.91 -6.41
N PHE A 6 -37.53 -12.89 -7.21
CA PHE A 6 -36.55 -11.91 -7.61
C PHE A 6 -36.11 -11.06 -6.42
N GLU A 7 -37.06 -10.55 -5.65
CA GLU A 7 -36.81 -9.74 -4.46
C GLU A 7 -36.06 -10.53 -3.40
N HIS A 8 -36.45 -11.78 -3.14
CA HIS A 8 -35.77 -12.68 -2.23
C HIS A 8 -34.30 -12.91 -2.63
N LYS A 9 -34.04 -13.17 -3.92
CA LYS A 9 -32.67 -13.31 -4.45
C LYS A 9 -31.86 -12.03 -4.30
N GLN A 10 -32.47 -10.86 -4.53
CA GLN A 10 -31.79 -9.57 -4.32
C GLN A 10 -31.45 -9.35 -2.85
N HIS A 11 -32.32 -9.71 -1.91
CA HIS A 11 -32.07 -9.61 -0.48
C HIS A 11 -30.96 -10.54 -0.01
N ILE A 12 -30.96 -11.79 -0.43
CA ILE A 12 -29.87 -12.74 -0.14
C ILE A 12 -28.56 -12.22 -0.70
N LYS A 13 -28.57 -11.70 -1.93
CA LYS A 13 -27.40 -11.11 -2.57
C LYS A 13 -26.91 -9.87 -1.82
N LEU A 14 -27.80 -9.02 -1.35
CA LEU A 14 -27.45 -7.84 -0.55
C LEU A 14 -26.84 -8.24 0.80
N LEU A 15 -27.43 -9.22 1.50
CA LEU A 15 -26.88 -9.73 2.75
C LEU A 15 -25.53 -10.41 2.57
N SER A 16 -25.34 -11.16 1.49
CA SER A 16 -24.07 -11.82 1.19
C SER A 16 -23.00 -10.85 0.66
N ASN A 17 -23.37 -9.87 -0.16
CA ASN A 17 -22.44 -8.87 -0.68
C ASN A 17 -22.06 -7.80 0.34
N HIS A 18 -22.80 -7.69 1.43
CA HIS A 18 -22.54 -6.69 2.46
C HIS A 18 -21.14 -6.79 3.09
N PHE A 19 -20.59 -8.01 3.15
CA PHE A 19 -19.29 -8.33 3.74
C PHE A 19 -18.22 -8.68 2.70
N LEU A 20 -18.55 -8.64 1.40
CA LEU A 20 -17.67 -9.10 0.32
C LEU A 20 -16.96 -7.96 -0.43
N ASP A 21 -17.09 -6.73 0.01
CA ASP A 21 -16.32 -5.63 -0.56
C ASP A 21 -14.91 -5.64 0.06
N ASN A 22 -14.15 -6.62 -0.38
CA ASN A 22 -12.76 -7.05 -0.19
C ASN A 22 -12.03 -6.65 1.11
N ASP A 23 -12.20 -5.44 1.64
CA ASP A 23 -11.51 -4.97 2.83
C ASP A 23 -12.42 -4.20 3.79
N TRP A 24 -13.63 -3.79 3.39
CA TRP A 24 -14.53 -2.94 4.14
C TRP A 24 -15.81 -3.64 4.59
N VAL A 25 -16.24 -3.37 5.82
CA VAL A 25 -17.52 -3.82 6.38
C VAL A 25 -18.39 -2.60 6.64
N TRP A 26 -19.63 -2.65 6.17
CA TRP A 26 -20.64 -1.64 6.44
C TRP A 26 -21.22 -1.83 7.86
N LEU A 27 -20.91 -0.94 8.78
CA LEU A 27 -21.49 -0.96 10.12
C LEU A 27 -22.89 -0.35 10.17
N TYR A 28 -23.12 0.61 9.28
CA TYR A 28 -24.41 1.24 9.06
C TYR A 28 -24.48 1.69 7.60
N LYS A 29 -25.64 1.52 6.99
CA LYS A 29 -25.93 2.07 5.67
C LYS A 29 -27.42 2.32 5.53
N LYS A 30 -27.75 3.49 5.00
CA LYS A 30 -29.11 3.90 4.63
C LYS A 30 -29.10 4.29 3.18
N GLN A 31 -29.98 3.71 2.39
CA GLN A 31 -30.04 4.00 0.96
C GLN A 31 -31.50 3.96 0.49
N GLN A 32 -31.86 4.93 -0.34
CA GLN A 32 -33.16 4.99 -0.98
C GLN A 32 -32.95 5.02 -2.50
N PHE A 33 -33.69 4.18 -3.21
CA PHE A 33 -33.71 4.13 -4.67
C PHE A 33 -35.13 4.37 -5.17
N LYS A 34 -35.20 5.01 -6.34
CA LYS A 34 -36.43 5.03 -7.13
C LYS A 34 -36.19 4.26 -8.41
N ASP A 35 -36.98 3.22 -8.64
CA ASP A 35 -36.95 2.45 -9.89
C ASP A 35 -38.38 2.43 -10.47
N GLY A 36 -38.63 3.37 -11.37
CA GLY A 36 -39.96 3.57 -11.97
C GLY A 36 -41.00 3.98 -10.94
N ALA A 37 -42.03 3.15 -10.73
CA ALA A 37 -43.09 3.34 -9.77
C ALA A 37 -42.79 2.76 -8.36
N VAL A 38 -41.58 2.26 -8.14
CA VAL A 38 -41.16 1.56 -6.92
C VAL A 38 -40.21 2.43 -6.12
N ASP A 39 -40.53 2.70 -4.88
CA ASP A 39 -39.61 3.28 -3.91
C ASP A 39 -39.03 2.17 -3.04
N ILE A 40 -37.69 2.03 -3.03
CA ILE A 40 -36.99 1.01 -2.29
C ILE A 40 -36.12 1.69 -1.24
N TYR A 41 -36.31 1.31 -0.01
CA TYR A 41 -35.56 1.80 1.13
C TYR A 41 -34.80 0.67 1.81
N TYR A 42 -33.50 0.81 1.98
CA TYR A 42 -32.64 -0.14 2.68
C TYR A 42 -32.01 0.50 3.89
N LYS A 43 -31.98 -0.23 5.01
CA LYS A 43 -31.25 0.11 6.21
C LYS A 43 -30.46 -1.11 6.68
N TYR A 44 -29.14 -0.91 6.86
CA TYR A 44 -28.24 -1.91 7.44
C TYR A 44 -27.65 -1.36 8.72
N TRP A 45 -27.51 -2.22 9.72
CA TRP A 45 -26.75 -1.88 10.92
C TRP A 45 -26.15 -3.14 11.54
N CYS A 46 -24.99 -2.95 12.17
CA CYS A 46 -24.26 -4.00 12.85
C CYS A 46 -24.12 -3.67 14.34
N TYR A 47 -24.06 -4.73 15.14
CA TYR A 47 -23.80 -4.64 16.56
C TYR A 47 -23.09 -5.91 17.02
N LEU A 48 -22.38 -5.83 18.15
CA LEU A 48 -21.78 -6.99 18.79
C LEU A 48 -22.76 -7.64 19.74
N VAL A 49 -22.68 -8.96 19.83
CA VAL A 49 -23.49 -9.76 20.73
C VAL A 49 -22.64 -10.79 21.47
N ASN A 50 -22.89 -10.98 22.75
CA ASN A 50 -22.30 -12.08 23.50
C ASN A 50 -22.73 -13.41 22.84
N PRO A 51 -21.83 -14.39 22.62
CA PRO A 51 -22.18 -15.68 22.01
C PRO A 51 -23.35 -16.39 22.66
N SER A 52 -23.52 -16.24 23.98
CA SER A 52 -24.67 -16.81 24.72
C SER A 52 -26.02 -16.14 24.41
N LYS A 53 -26.01 -14.97 23.77
CA LYS A 53 -27.16 -14.16 23.40
C LYS A 53 -27.50 -14.14 21.91
N VAL A 54 -26.77 -14.90 21.12
CA VAL A 54 -26.97 -14.95 19.64
C VAL A 54 -28.39 -15.40 19.30
N THR A 55 -28.93 -16.42 19.99
CA THR A 55 -30.31 -16.90 19.80
C THR A 55 -31.33 -15.81 20.10
N ASP A 56 -31.13 -15.07 21.18
CA ASP A 56 -32.00 -13.93 21.55
C ASP A 56 -31.92 -12.84 20.46
N ALA A 57 -30.73 -12.54 19.96
CA ALA A 57 -30.52 -11.55 18.88
C ALA A 57 -31.23 -11.93 17.57
N LEU A 58 -31.26 -13.22 17.25
CA LEU A 58 -31.90 -13.74 16.03
C LEU A 58 -33.41 -13.82 16.15
N SER A 59 -33.92 -14.19 17.32
CA SER A 59 -35.36 -14.39 17.56
C SER A 59 -36.10 -13.09 17.88
N SER A 60 -35.40 -12.06 18.36
CA SER A 60 -36.07 -10.83 18.79
C SER A 60 -36.50 -9.98 17.57
N TYR A 61 -37.73 -9.48 17.66
CA TYR A 61 -38.24 -8.40 16.82
C TYR A 61 -37.62 -7.03 17.19
N MET A 62 -36.59 -7.01 18.05
CA MET A 62 -35.90 -5.77 18.41
C MET A 62 -35.13 -5.22 17.24
N VAL A 63 -35.83 -4.46 16.47
CA VAL A 63 -35.46 -4.04 15.12
C VAL A 63 -34.54 -2.81 15.17
N ASP A 64 -34.64 -1.97 16.20
CA ASP A 64 -33.98 -0.66 16.25
C ASP A 64 -32.91 -0.57 17.34
N ILE A 65 -31.97 -1.54 17.32
CA ILE A 65 -30.86 -1.55 18.28
C ILE A 65 -30.03 -0.25 18.24
N PRO A 66 -29.68 0.35 17.11
CA PRO A 66 -28.95 1.62 17.10
C PRO A 66 -29.74 2.78 17.73
N ASP A 67 -31.04 2.82 17.52
CA ASP A 67 -31.92 3.86 18.07
C ASP A 67 -32.30 3.57 19.54
N ASN A 68 -32.34 2.30 19.93
CA ASN A 68 -32.73 1.84 21.27
C ASN A 68 -31.55 1.47 22.20
N MET A 69 -30.31 1.40 21.66
CA MET A 69 -29.09 1.24 22.48
C MET A 69 -28.64 2.54 23.14
N ARG A 70 -29.54 3.51 23.28
CA ARG A 70 -29.26 4.71 24.06
C ARG A 70 -29.09 4.33 25.52
N GLY A 71 -28.02 4.86 26.12
CA GLY A 71 -27.92 4.79 27.58
C GLY A 71 -29.15 5.41 28.24
N GLY A 72 -29.56 4.84 29.32
CA GLY A 72 -30.73 5.28 30.07
C GLY A 72 -30.67 4.91 31.53
N LEU A 73 -31.64 5.37 32.30
CA LEU A 73 -31.80 5.04 33.69
C LEU A 73 -32.57 3.70 33.82
N ILE A 74 -31.95 2.71 34.48
CA ILE A 74 -32.65 1.50 34.88
C ILE A 74 -33.32 1.78 36.22
N ASN A 75 -34.63 1.46 36.31
CA ASN A 75 -35.45 1.72 37.47
C ASN A 75 -35.41 3.17 37.98
N GLY A 76 -35.15 4.12 37.06
CA GLY A 76 -35.08 5.54 37.42
C GLY A 76 -33.85 5.98 38.21
N CYS A 77 -32.93 5.08 38.56
CA CYS A 77 -31.84 5.35 39.51
C CYS A 77 -30.43 5.10 39.01
N VAL A 78 -30.24 4.15 38.10
CA VAL A 78 -28.90 3.75 37.66
C VAL A 78 -28.77 3.96 36.17
N TYR A 79 -27.84 4.82 35.78
CA TYR A 79 -27.48 4.99 34.37
C TYR A 79 -26.70 3.79 33.84
N LYS A 80 -27.19 3.19 32.75
CA LYS A 80 -26.42 2.24 31.96
C LYS A 80 -26.17 2.84 30.58
N PRO A 81 -24.94 2.76 30.07
CA PRO A 81 -24.61 3.24 28.72
C PRO A 81 -25.34 2.42 27.64
N PHE A 82 -25.67 1.16 27.94
CA PHE A 82 -26.47 0.28 27.07
C PHE A 82 -27.57 -0.38 27.88
N LEU A 83 -28.78 -0.39 27.34
CA LEU A 83 -29.93 -0.95 28.04
C LEU A 83 -30.02 -2.48 27.98
N TYR A 84 -29.28 -3.11 27.05
CA TYR A 84 -29.33 -4.55 26.81
C TYR A 84 -28.02 -5.21 27.21
N ASP A 85 -28.05 -6.09 28.22
CA ASP A 85 -26.88 -6.86 28.60
C ASP A 85 -26.50 -7.87 27.52
N GLY A 86 -25.22 -7.87 27.15
CA GLY A 86 -24.68 -8.75 26.13
C GLY A 86 -24.83 -8.27 24.68
N PHE A 87 -25.28 -7.02 24.47
CA PHE A 87 -25.35 -6.37 23.17
C PHE A 87 -24.57 -5.06 23.22
N GLU A 88 -23.72 -4.79 22.24
CA GLU A 88 -22.95 -3.56 22.16
C GLU A 88 -23.06 -2.92 20.78
N PRO A 89 -23.38 -1.63 20.69
CA PRO A 89 -23.44 -0.92 19.41
C PRO A 89 -22.05 -0.66 18.85
N LEU A 90 -21.90 -0.79 17.54
CA LEU A 90 -20.70 -0.36 16.82
C LEU A 90 -20.85 1.07 16.29
N THR A 91 -22.09 1.51 16.11
CA THR A 91 -22.44 2.87 15.67
C THR A 91 -23.46 3.47 16.63
N ILE A 92 -23.29 4.75 16.93
CA ILE A 92 -24.21 5.52 17.78
C ILE A 92 -24.92 6.55 16.89
N ILE A 93 -26.24 6.42 16.83
CA ILE A 93 -27.09 7.33 16.06
C ILE A 93 -27.85 8.22 17.03
N ARG A 94 -27.70 9.53 16.86
CA ARG A 94 -28.43 10.53 17.62
C ARG A 94 -29.34 11.30 16.70
N ASP A 95 -30.60 11.38 17.07
CA ASP A 95 -31.63 12.11 16.32
C ASP A 95 -32.05 13.34 17.15
N PHE A 96 -31.84 14.50 16.57
CA PHE A 96 -32.15 15.77 17.21
C PHE A 96 -33.25 16.50 16.46
N LYS A 97 -34.17 17.05 17.21
CA LYS A 97 -35.19 17.99 16.68
C LYS A 97 -34.93 19.39 17.24
N ASN A 98 -34.77 20.34 16.37
CA ASN A 98 -34.66 21.75 16.71
C ASN A 98 -35.78 22.51 15.97
N GLY A 99 -36.93 22.68 16.60
CA GLY A 99 -38.12 23.22 15.94
C GLY A 99 -38.63 22.32 14.82
N ALA A 100 -38.64 22.84 13.61
CA ALA A 100 -39.04 22.12 12.40
C ALA A 100 -37.90 21.31 11.77
N GLU A 101 -36.66 21.58 12.18
CA GLU A 101 -35.47 20.92 11.62
C GLU A 101 -35.15 19.64 12.39
N ARG A 102 -34.85 18.59 11.64
CA ARG A 102 -34.38 17.30 12.17
C ARG A 102 -32.98 17.03 11.62
N PHE A 103 -32.03 16.75 12.50
CA PHE A 103 -30.71 16.35 12.06
C PHE A 103 -30.27 15.07 12.79
N ILE A 104 -29.58 14.22 12.06
CA ILE A 104 -29.08 12.95 12.53
C ILE A 104 -27.57 13.04 12.65
N GLN A 105 -27.04 12.68 13.82
CA GLN A 105 -25.60 12.54 14.04
C GLN A 105 -25.27 11.07 14.15
N ILE A 106 -24.36 10.61 13.31
CA ILE A 106 -23.84 9.24 13.32
C ILE A 106 -22.39 9.27 13.82
N ARG A 107 -22.07 8.39 14.78
CA ARG A 107 -20.70 8.25 15.32
C ARG A 107 -20.29 6.79 15.39
N LEU A 108 -18.98 6.53 15.28
CA LEU A 108 -18.40 5.25 15.64
C LEU A 108 -18.42 5.09 17.18
N ALA A 109 -18.57 3.86 17.68
CA ALA A 109 -18.47 3.60 19.09
C ALA A 109 -17.08 3.99 19.63
N GLU A 110 -17.04 4.72 20.73
CA GLU A 110 -15.78 5.24 21.30
C GLU A 110 -14.80 4.14 21.68
N GLU A 111 -15.30 2.98 22.11
CA GLU A 111 -14.44 1.84 22.45
C GLU A 111 -13.59 1.35 21.27
N ILE A 112 -14.09 1.40 20.03
CA ILE A 112 -13.33 1.04 18.83
C ILE A 112 -12.22 2.07 18.62
N ILE A 113 -12.55 3.37 18.79
CA ILE A 113 -11.62 4.46 18.64
C ILE A 113 -10.46 4.32 19.64
N PHE A 114 -10.78 4.06 20.91
CA PHE A 114 -9.78 3.87 21.97
C PHE A 114 -8.96 2.60 21.80
N TYR A 115 -9.61 1.48 21.46
CA TYR A 115 -8.91 0.21 21.31
C TYR A 115 -7.84 0.26 20.22
N HIS A 116 -8.16 0.86 19.08
CA HIS A 116 -7.23 0.99 17.95
C HIS A 116 -6.41 2.28 17.97
N ASN A 117 -6.60 3.15 18.97
CA ASN A 117 -5.96 4.47 19.06
C ASN A 117 -6.11 5.28 17.79
N LEU A 118 -7.36 5.45 17.33
CA LEU A 118 -7.68 6.15 16.10
C LEU A 118 -7.75 7.67 16.34
N TYR A 119 -7.28 8.44 15.37
CA TYR A 119 -7.54 9.88 15.32
C TYR A 119 -8.50 10.22 14.16
N GLU A 120 -9.27 11.30 14.33
CA GLU A 120 -10.32 11.68 13.39
C GLU A 120 -9.94 12.92 12.59
N ILE A 121 -10.36 12.95 11.31
CA ILE A 121 -10.29 14.09 10.42
C ILE A 121 -11.68 14.38 9.90
N HIS A 122 -12.17 15.60 10.15
CA HIS A 122 -13.45 16.07 9.65
C HIS A 122 -13.27 16.79 8.31
N LYS A 123 -14.08 16.41 7.35
CA LYS A 123 -14.29 17.11 6.08
C LYS A 123 -15.78 17.43 5.96
N GLU A 124 -16.15 18.27 5.00
CA GLU A 124 -17.55 18.54 4.74
C GLU A 124 -18.28 17.21 4.42
N ASN A 125 -19.29 16.86 5.22
CA ASN A 125 -20.10 15.64 5.11
C ASN A 125 -19.35 14.29 5.21
N LEU A 126 -18.09 14.28 5.65
CA LEU A 126 -17.28 13.08 5.79
C LEU A 126 -16.38 13.16 7.02
N THR A 127 -16.49 12.19 7.90
CA THR A 127 -15.53 11.97 9.01
C THR A 127 -14.72 10.73 8.72
N GLN A 128 -13.40 10.83 8.80
CA GLN A 128 -12.46 9.74 8.55
C GLN A 128 -11.63 9.47 9.80
N PHE A 129 -11.44 8.19 10.10
CA PHE A 129 -10.60 7.74 11.22
C PHE A 129 -9.36 7.02 10.68
N PHE A 130 -8.22 7.38 11.23
CA PHE A 130 -6.92 6.84 10.85
C PHE A 130 -6.23 6.23 12.06
N ASP A 131 -5.42 5.20 11.84
CA ASP A 131 -4.53 4.67 12.86
C ASP A 131 -3.21 5.46 12.95
N LYS A 132 -2.34 5.09 13.90
CA LYS A 132 -1.00 5.70 14.09
C LYS A 132 -0.06 5.59 12.89
N LYS A 133 -0.42 4.82 11.87
CA LYS A 133 0.34 4.63 10.61
C LYS A 133 -0.32 5.37 9.44
N ASP A 134 -1.25 6.28 9.70
CA ASP A 134 -2.03 7.02 8.71
C ASP A 134 -2.87 6.12 7.78
N ILE A 135 -3.22 4.92 8.24
CA ILE A 135 -4.11 4.03 7.50
C ILE A 135 -5.55 4.46 7.78
N LEU A 136 -6.33 4.69 6.70
CA LEU A 136 -7.74 4.96 6.81
C LEU A 136 -8.48 3.71 7.30
N VAL A 137 -9.04 3.79 8.50
CA VAL A 137 -9.69 2.67 9.20
C VAL A 137 -11.20 2.71 9.09
N CYS A 138 -11.79 3.90 9.21
CA CYS A 138 -13.25 4.06 9.20
C CYS A 138 -13.65 5.34 8.49
N GLU A 139 -14.78 5.29 7.78
CA GLU A 139 -15.42 6.46 7.17
C GLU A 139 -16.88 6.55 7.61
N ILE A 140 -17.31 7.76 7.93
CA ILE A 140 -18.67 8.10 8.36
C ILE A 140 -19.19 9.22 7.49
N THR A 141 -20.39 9.01 6.94
CA THR A 141 -21.20 10.04 6.30
C THR A 141 -22.58 10.09 6.96
N ASP A 142 -23.47 10.92 6.46
CA ASP A 142 -24.89 10.95 6.88
C ASP A 142 -25.68 9.70 6.47
N THR A 143 -25.15 8.90 5.55
CA THR A 143 -25.82 7.73 4.98
C THR A 143 -25.15 6.40 5.29
N TYR A 144 -23.87 6.41 5.69
CA TYR A 144 -23.17 5.18 5.99
C TYR A 144 -22.02 5.34 7.01
N VAL A 145 -21.69 4.20 7.62
CA VAL A 145 -20.45 3.96 8.36
C VAL A 145 -19.83 2.68 7.83
N LYS A 146 -18.57 2.75 7.41
CA LYS A 146 -17.80 1.56 7.02
C LYS A 146 -16.47 1.52 7.76
N ILE A 147 -16.01 0.32 8.09
CA ILE A 147 -14.74 0.06 8.76
C ILE A 147 -13.96 -1.01 8.02
N LEU A 148 -12.63 -0.94 8.06
CA LEU A 148 -11.79 -2.02 7.52
C LEU A 148 -12.04 -3.32 8.29
N ASN A 149 -12.28 -4.41 7.57
CA ASN A 149 -12.64 -5.71 8.13
C ASN A 149 -11.64 -6.21 9.18
N ARG A 150 -10.34 -6.04 8.95
CA ARG A 150 -9.31 -6.47 9.90
C ARG A 150 -9.42 -5.80 11.26
N TYR A 151 -9.73 -4.49 11.32
CA TYR A 151 -9.89 -3.76 12.59
C TYR A 151 -11.14 -4.21 13.34
N LEU A 152 -12.24 -4.43 12.60
CA LEU A 152 -13.46 -4.98 13.20
C LEU A 152 -13.24 -6.39 13.74
N THR A 153 -12.60 -7.27 12.96
CA THR A 153 -12.34 -8.66 13.36
C THR A 153 -11.42 -8.74 14.57
N GLU A 154 -10.40 -7.88 14.64
CA GLU A 154 -9.53 -7.76 15.82
C GLU A 154 -10.30 -7.30 17.05
N PHE A 155 -11.15 -6.29 16.90
CA PHE A 155 -11.98 -5.79 17.98
C PHE A 155 -12.97 -6.85 18.48
N MET A 156 -13.64 -7.57 17.56
CA MET A 156 -14.50 -8.71 17.89
C MET A 156 -13.76 -9.79 18.68
N ALA A 157 -12.55 -10.13 18.27
CA ALA A 157 -11.69 -11.10 18.93
C ALA A 157 -11.28 -10.65 20.35
N ALA A 158 -10.94 -9.37 20.52
CA ALA A 158 -10.60 -8.77 21.80
C ALA A 158 -11.79 -8.74 22.76
N LYS A 159 -12.98 -8.39 22.26
CA LYS A 159 -14.24 -8.34 23.02
C LYS A 159 -14.81 -9.75 23.28
N LYS A 160 -14.40 -10.78 22.51
CA LYS A 160 -14.97 -12.12 22.49
C LYS A 160 -16.48 -12.10 22.20
N MET A 161 -16.89 -11.26 21.29
CA MET A 161 -18.27 -11.04 20.88
C MET A 161 -18.47 -11.29 19.40
N ASP A 162 -19.60 -11.88 19.06
CA ASP A 162 -20.00 -12.15 17.69
C ASP A 162 -20.63 -10.90 17.05
N LEU A 163 -20.48 -10.75 15.74
CA LEU A 163 -21.11 -9.66 14.99
C LEU A 163 -22.46 -10.11 14.46
N VAL A 164 -23.48 -9.32 14.74
CA VAL A 164 -24.79 -9.45 14.10
C VAL A 164 -24.95 -8.30 13.12
N CYS A 165 -25.21 -8.64 11.87
CA CYS A 165 -25.62 -7.71 10.86
C CYS A 165 -27.13 -7.85 10.61
N HIS A 166 -27.85 -6.74 10.70
CA HIS A 166 -29.26 -6.68 10.42
C HIS A 166 -29.51 -5.86 9.17
N CYS A 167 -30.27 -6.41 8.24
CA CYS A 167 -30.75 -5.74 7.04
C CYS A 167 -32.28 -5.61 7.10
N GLN A 168 -32.76 -4.41 6.91
CA GLN A 168 -34.17 -4.12 6.73
C GLN A 168 -34.35 -3.43 5.39
N SER A 169 -35.34 -3.87 4.62
CA SER A 169 -35.78 -3.11 3.45
C SER A 169 -37.29 -2.91 3.48
N GLU A 170 -37.69 -1.79 2.94
CA GLU A 170 -39.07 -1.45 2.66
C GLU A 170 -39.20 -1.17 1.18
N ILE A 171 -40.12 -1.87 0.54
CA ILE A 171 -40.40 -1.70 -0.89
C ILE A 171 -41.85 -1.24 -1.02
N GLU A 172 -42.03 -0.09 -1.61
CA GLU A 172 -43.33 0.51 -1.84
C GLU A 172 -43.70 0.39 -3.32
N TYR A 173 -44.85 -0.23 -3.60
CA TYR A 173 -45.37 -0.44 -4.95
C TYR A 173 -46.69 0.26 -5.14
N ASN A 174 -46.91 0.79 -6.34
CA ASN A 174 -48.22 1.20 -6.79
C ASN A 174 -48.85 0.07 -7.60
N PHE A 175 -49.85 -0.62 -7.04
CA PHE A 175 -50.55 -1.73 -7.71
C PHE A 175 -52.06 -1.52 -7.82
N ASN A 176 -52.62 -2.09 -8.90
CA ASN A 176 -54.06 -2.19 -9.06
C ASN A 176 -54.64 -3.52 -8.54
N ASP A 177 -53.78 -4.53 -8.27
CA ASP A 177 -54.23 -5.85 -7.87
C ASP A 177 -53.71 -6.27 -6.48
N TYR A 178 -54.55 -7.02 -5.79
CA TYR A 178 -54.36 -7.50 -4.42
C TYR A 178 -53.52 -8.79 -4.42
N SER A 179 -52.45 -8.85 -3.60
CA SER A 179 -51.65 -10.05 -3.40
C SER A 179 -51.84 -10.59 -1.97
N PRO A 180 -51.96 -11.94 -1.76
CA PRO A 180 -52.16 -12.52 -0.44
C PRO A 180 -50.91 -12.37 0.46
N GLU A 181 -51.14 -12.30 1.78
CA GLU A 181 -50.08 -12.35 2.78
C GLU A 181 -49.35 -13.69 2.74
N PHE A 182 -48.04 -13.67 2.75
CA PHE A 182 -47.24 -14.85 3.01
C PHE A 182 -46.02 -14.52 3.88
N GLU A 183 -45.63 -15.49 4.69
CA GLU A 183 -44.43 -15.45 5.51
C GLU A 183 -43.54 -16.62 5.07
N PHE A 184 -42.25 -16.35 4.86
CA PHE A 184 -41.30 -17.42 4.67
C PHE A 184 -40.03 -17.19 5.50
N GLU A 185 -39.40 -18.27 5.89
CA GLU A 185 -38.16 -18.30 6.64
C GLU A 185 -37.12 -19.05 5.84
N CYS A 186 -35.97 -18.42 5.61
CA CYS A 186 -34.84 -19.01 4.93
C CYS A 186 -33.63 -19.01 5.86
N THR A 187 -33.00 -20.17 6.02
CA THR A 187 -31.73 -20.31 6.70
C THR A 187 -30.68 -20.75 5.70
N SER A 188 -29.54 -20.07 5.67
CA SER A 188 -28.40 -20.48 4.83
C SER A 188 -27.12 -20.35 5.64
N GLU A 189 -26.23 -21.35 5.51
CA GLU A 189 -24.84 -21.26 5.94
C GLU A 189 -24.01 -20.78 4.74
N GLN A 190 -23.34 -19.64 4.87
CA GLN A 190 -22.47 -19.12 3.82
C GLN A 190 -21.08 -18.79 4.39
N GLY A 191 -20.07 -19.48 3.85
CA GLY A 191 -18.67 -19.20 4.09
C GLY A 191 -18.15 -19.61 5.47
N LYS A 192 -16.84 -19.43 5.67
CA LYS A 192 -16.15 -19.77 6.93
C LYS A 192 -16.54 -18.88 8.10
N ASP A 193 -16.96 -17.66 7.82
CA ASP A 193 -17.17 -16.59 8.81
C ASP A 193 -18.64 -16.34 9.13
N VAL A 194 -19.55 -16.84 8.30
CA VAL A 194 -21.01 -16.73 8.51
C VAL A 194 -21.55 -18.03 9.08
N THR A 195 -21.99 -17.98 10.32
CA THR A 195 -22.49 -19.17 11.02
C THR A 195 -23.99 -19.35 10.95
N TYR A 196 -24.71 -18.28 10.64
CA TYR A 196 -26.17 -18.34 10.56
C TYR A 196 -26.71 -17.12 9.81
N CYS A 197 -27.62 -17.34 8.88
CA CYS A 197 -28.42 -16.30 8.25
C CYS A 197 -29.90 -16.70 8.34
N LYS A 198 -30.69 -15.83 8.95
CA LYS A 198 -32.15 -15.99 9.00
C LYS A 198 -32.81 -14.79 8.35
N LEU A 199 -33.57 -15.05 7.32
CA LEU A 199 -34.39 -14.07 6.62
C LEU A 199 -35.85 -14.32 6.97
N LYS A 200 -36.52 -13.31 7.52
CA LYS A 200 -37.96 -13.34 7.71
C LYS A 200 -38.61 -12.27 6.82
N HIS A 201 -39.59 -12.72 6.08
CA HIS A 201 -40.39 -11.88 5.21
C HIS A 201 -41.73 -11.62 5.86
N TYR A 202 -42.08 -10.34 6.04
CA TYR A 202 -43.37 -9.91 6.52
C TYR A 202 -43.98 -8.96 5.52
N ILE A 203 -45.20 -9.26 5.07
CA ILE A 203 -46.00 -8.37 4.28
C ILE A 203 -46.99 -7.69 5.23
N HIS A 204 -46.85 -6.39 5.39
CA HIS A 204 -47.86 -5.58 6.07
C HIS A 204 -48.59 -4.74 5.05
N TYR A 205 -49.93 -4.93 4.95
CA TYR A 205 -50.76 -4.09 4.15
C TYR A 205 -51.14 -2.85 4.94
N ASN A 206 -50.62 -1.70 4.55
CA ASN A 206 -51.23 -0.42 4.88
C ASN A 206 -51.96 0.09 3.63
N ILE A 207 -53.26 -0.21 3.54
CA ILE A 207 -54.13 0.38 2.52
C ILE A 207 -54.41 1.81 2.93
N MET A 208 -53.60 2.76 2.45
CA MET A 208 -54.07 4.15 2.36
C MET A 208 -54.98 4.22 1.14
N VAL A 209 -56.24 4.16 1.38
CA VAL A 209 -57.26 4.40 0.33
C VAL A 209 -57.27 5.89 0.02
N ASN A 210 -56.42 6.29 -0.89
CA ASN A 210 -56.68 7.47 -1.71
C ASN A 210 -57.39 6.94 -2.97
N PRO A 211 -58.50 7.52 -3.44
CA PRO A 211 -59.28 6.97 -4.55
C PRO A 211 -58.53 6.84 -5.88
N CYS A 212 -57.26 7.25 -5.94
CA CYS A 212 -56.44 7.22 -7.15
C CYS A 212 -55.23 6.23 -7.08
N PHE A 213 -54.83 5.71 -5.91
CA PHE A 213 -53.60 4.87 -5.80
C PHE A 213 -53.72 3.87 -4.65
N ASN A 214 -53.50 2.59 -4.96
CA ASN A 214 -53.25 1.54 -3.97
C ASN A 214 -51.75 1.41 -3.75
N ILE A 215 -51.25 1.64 -2.53
CA ILE A 215 -49.85 1.51 -2.16
C ILE A 215 -49.71 0.24 -1.35
N ILE A 216 -48.87 -0.67 -1.81
CA ILE A 216 -48.50 -1.89 -1.07
C ILE A 216 -47.06 -1.72 -0.57
N ARG A 217 -46.83 -1.96 0.73
CA ARG A 217 -45.52 -1.94 1.37
C ARG A 217 -45.13 -3.33 1.77
N ASN A 218 -44.01 -3.80 1.23
CA ASN A 218 -43.38 -5.05 1.61
C ASN A 218 -42.19 -4.77 2.49
N TRP A 219 -42.12 -5.43 3.66
CA TRP A 219 -41.03 -5.30 4.61
C TRP A 219 -40.26 -6.59 4.67
N PHE A 220 -38.92 -6.48 4.54
CA PHE A 220 -38.01 -7.60 4.65
C PHE A 220 -37.05 -7.37 5.79
N ASN A 221 -36.85 -8.39 6.64
CA ASN A 221 -35.89 -8.37 7.73
C ASN A 221 -34.97 -9.58 7.61
N GLY A 222 -33.66 -9.35 7.55
CA GLY A 222 -32.67 -10.41 7.53
C GLY A 222 -31.59 -10.16 8.56
N LYS A 223 -31.10 -11.22 9.20
CA LYS A 223 -29.99 -11.16 10.14
C LYS A 223 -28.94 -12.18 9.79
N SER A 224 -27.67 -11.77 9.84
CA SER A 224 -26.51 -12.65 9.67
C SER A 224 -25.64 -12.56 10.90
N VAL A 225 -25.03 -13.67 11.31
CA VAL A 225 -24.13 -13.74 12.44
C VAL A 225 -22.76 -14.19 11.97
N PHE A 226 -21.74 -13.44 12.37
CA PHE A 226 -20.34 -13.76 12.15
C PHE A 226 -19.69 -14.04 13.49
N LYS A 227 -19.13 -15.24 13.65
CA LYS A 227 -18.43 -15.62 14.86
C LYS A 227 -17.11 -14.89 14.99
N HIS A 228 -16.80 -14.46 16.21
CA HIS A 228 -15.45 -14.00 16.52
C HIS A 228 -14.48 -15.19 16.54
N THR A 229 -13.24 -14.92 16.20
CA THR A 229 -12.11 -15.83 16.44
C THR A 229 -11.48 -15.48 17.79
N SER A 230 -10.73 -16.39 18.39
CA SER A 230 -9.94 -16.01 19.57
C SER A 230 -8.86 -15.00 19.13
N LEU A 231 -8.49 -14.08 20.02
CA LEU A 231 -7.44 -13.09 19.72
C LEU A 231 -6.13 -13.76 19.31
N LYS A 232 -5.81 -14.90 19.93
CA LYS A 232 -4.64 -15.70 19.60
C LYS A 232 -4.70 -16.26 18.18
N GLU A 233 -5.83 -16.77 17.75
CA GLU A 233 -6.03 -17.26 16.37
C GLU A 233 -6.05 -16.13 15.36
N TYR A 234 -6.68 -15.01 15.70
CA TYR A 234 -6.65 -13.80 14.88
C TYR A 234 -5.20 -13.33 14.66
N MET A 235 -4.42 -13.18 15.73
CA MET A 235 -3.01 -12.77 15.64
C MET A 235 -2.17 -13.74 14.82
N LYS A 236 -2.44 -15.05 14.89
CA LYS A 236 -1.79 -16.03 14.01
C LYS A 236 -2.20 -15.87 12.54
N SER A 237 -3.46 -15.55 12.26
CA SER A 237 -3.97 -15.42 10.90
C SER A 237 -3.42 -14.19 10.17
N ILE A 238 -3.10 -13.12 10.91
CA ILE A 238 -2.56 -11.89 10.34
C ILE A 238 -1.02 -11.83 10.36
N ASN A 239 -0.38 -12.60 11.24
CA ASN A 239 1.08 -12.64 11.29
C ASN A 239 1.61 -13.51 10.15
N THR A 240 2.19 -12.84 9.18
CA THR A 240 2.90 -13.52 8.11
C THR A 240 4.11 -14.23 8.68
N GLN A 241 4.23 -15.53 8.42
CA GLN A 241 5.39 -16.31 8.83
C GLN A 241 6.52 -16.16 7.82
N TYR A 242 7.72 -15.94 8.31
CA TYR A 242 8.95 -15.80 7.52
C TYR A 242 9.91 -16.93 7.81
N ILE A 243 10.71 -17.34 6.82
CA ILE A 243 11.79 -18.29 6.99
C ILE A 243 12.86 -17.60 7.84
N ILE A 244 13.24 -18.22 8.97
CA ILE A 244 14.21 -17.70 9.93
C ILE A 244 15.44 -18.58 10.09
N ALA A 245 15.35 -19.83 9.67
CA ALA A 245 16.44 -20.80 9.70
C ALA A 245 16.18 -21.94 8.72
N THR A 246 17.19 -22.77 8.55
CA THR A 246 17.10 -24.07 7.86
C THR A 246 17.64 -25.13 8.82
N ASP A 247 16.96 -26.25 8.97
CA ASP A 247 17.42 -27.35 9.81
C ASP A 247 18.54 -28.18 9.13
N ASP A 248 19.11 -29.15 9.86
CA ASP A 248 20.17 -30.01 9.36
C ASP A 248 19.76 -30.88 8.15
N ASN A 249 18.47 -31.02 7.90
CA ASN A 249 17.90 -31.73 6.74
C ASN A 249 17.54 -30.82 5.57
N GLY A 250 17.83 -29.53 5.67
CA GLY A 250 17.49 -28.52 4.66
C GLY A 250 16.02 -28.07 4.70
N LEU A 251 15.24 -28.40 5.74
CA LEU A 251 13.87 -27.95 5.88
C LEU A 251 13.83 -26.52 6.46
N LYS A 252 12.97 -25.71 5.88
CA LYS A 252 12.79 -24.32 6.29
C LYS A 252 12.04 -24.23 7.61
N ILE A 253 12.61 -23.49 8.57
CA ILE A 253 11.99 -23.14 9.84
C ILE A 253 11.36 -21.76 9.70
N PHE A 254 10.08 -21.67 10.06
CA PHE A 254 9.32 -20.43 9.97
C PHE A 254 9.17 -19.76 11.34
N SER A 255 9.09 -18.43 11.32
CA SER A 255 8.81 -17.64 12.52
C SER A 255 7.44 -18.00 13.12
N ASP A 256 7.37 -17.94 14.44
CA ASP A 256 6.16 -18.15 15.23
C ASP A 256 5.99 -17.07 16.31
N GLU A 257 5.01 -17.23 17.18
CA GLU A 257 4.72 -16.31 18.28
C GLU A 257 5.82 -16.23 19.36
N ASN A 258 6.72 -17.21 19.41
CA ASN A 258 7.84 -17.28 20.37
C ASN A 258 9.17 -16.80 19.76
N THR A 259 9.17 -16.53 18.45
CA THR A 259 10.38 -16.09 17.76
C THR A 259 10.78 -14.69 18.25
N PRO A 260 12.03 -14.49 18.69
CA PRO A 260 12.49 -13.19 19.18
C PRO A 260 12.26 -12.07 18.14
N PRO A 261 11.78 -10.89 18.56
CA PRO A 261 11.41 -9.81 17.64
C PRO A 261 12.59 -9.25 16.84
N TYR A 262 13.81 -9.37 17.34
CA TYR A 262 15.03 -8.94 16.66
C TYR A 262 15.71 -10.06 15.84
N THR A 263 15.00 -11.16 15.55
CA THR A 263 15.48 -12.18 14.62
C THR A 263 15.65 -11.57 13.23
N PRO A 264 16.84 -11.69 12.60
CA PRO A 264 17.03 -11.23 11.24
C PRO A 264 16.25 -12.11 10.25
N VAL A 265 15.63 -11.47 9.27
CA VAL A 265 14.89 -12.11 8.18
C VAL A 265 15.47 -11.61 6.86
N PHE A 266 15.69 -12.51 5.93
CA PHE A 266 16.40 -12.26 4.69
C PHE A 266 15.46 -12.28 3.48
N PHE A 267 15.72 -11.40 2.51
CA PHE A 267 14.90 -11.24 1.33
C PHE A 267 15.76 -11.08 0.09
N GLU A 268 15.28 -11.55 -1.04
CA GLU A 268 15.92 -11.32 -2.33
C GLU A 268 16.06 -9.82 -2.62
N LYS A 269 17.20 -9.41 -3.15
CA LYS A 269 17.49 -8.01 -3.50
C LYS A 269 16.48 -7.43 -4.50
N GLY A 270 15.87 -8.29 -5.34
CA GLY A 270 14.84 -7.94 -6.30
C GLY A 270 13.63 -7.22 -5.70
N LEU A 271 13.37 -7.40 -4.41
CA LEU A 271 12.33 -6.68 -3.66
C LEU A 271 12.46 -5.15 -3.78
N LEU A 272 13.70 -4.61 -3.83
CA LEU A 272 13.93 -3.17 -3.96
C LEU A 272 13.34 -2.56 -5.24
N SER A 273 13.23 -3.33 -6.31
CA SER A 273 12.67 -2.87 -7.59
C SER A 273 11.22 -2.39 -7.46
N LEU A 274 10.50 -2.87 -6.46
CA LEU A 274 9.13 -2.47 -6.18
C LEU A 274 9.04 -1.07 -5.53
N TYR A 275 10.13 -0.58 -4.95
CA TYR A 275 10.15 0.67 -4.20
C TYR A 275 11.05 1.74 -4.81
N THR A 276 12.02 1.36 -5.66
CA THR A 276 12.95 2.29 -6.27
C THR A 276 12.32 3.06 -7.45
N GLY A 277 12.68 4.32 -7.60
CA GLY A 277 12.29 5.16 -8.72
C GLY A 277 10.80 5.44 -8.83
N ARG A 278 10.08 5.50 -7.73
CA ARG A 278 8.67 5.90 -7.64
C ARG A 278 8.54 7.23 -6.91
N GLU A 279 7.63 8.06 -7.37
CA GLU A 279 7.34 9.34 -6.72
C GLU A 279 6.95 9.14 -5.25
N LYS A 280 7.52 9.96 -4.36
CA LYS A 280 7.34 9.91 -2.90
C LYS A 280 7.85 8.63 -2.22
N TYR A 281 8.61 7.81 -2.93
CA TYR A 281 9.31 6.66 -2.36
C TYR A 281 10.78 7.01 -2.21
N TYR A 282 11.36 6.62 -1.10
CA TYR A 282 12.77 6.85 -0.81
C TYR A 282 13.41 5.55 -0.35
N VAL A 283 14.50 5.17 -1.01
CA VAL A 283 15.27 3.96 -0.71
C VAL A 283 16.73 4.34 -0.57
N ASP A 284 17.27 4.16 0.62
CA ASP A 284 18.70 4.25 0.90
C ASP A 284 19.26 2.93 1.43
N SER A 285 20.53 2.91 1.84
CA SER A 285 21.21 1.72 2.33
C SER A 285 20.62 1.15 3.64
N LEU A 286 19.87 1.95 4.42
CA LEU A 286 19.43 1.61 5.78
C LEU A 286 17.90 1.54 5.93
N LYS A 287 17.13 1.99 4.94
CA LYS A 287 15.67 2.05 5.03
C LYS A 287 14.97 2.13 3.69
N ILE A 288 13.69 1.78 3.73
CA ILE A 288 12.71 2.04 2.66
C ILE A 288 11.61 2.89 3.27
N THR A 289 11.28 4.01 2.63
CA THR A 289 10.18 4.90 3.02
C THR A 289 9.21 5.07 1.86
N THR A 290 7.95 4.89 2.11
CA THR A 290 6.85 5.06 1.16
C THR A 290 5.79 5.99 1.77
N PRO A 291 4.79 6.46 1.03
CA PRO A 291 3.68 7.20 1.62
C PRO A 291 2.91 6.44 2.72
N ASN A 292 2.96 5.10 2.70
CA ASN A 292 2.14 4.26 3.57
C ASN A 292 2.91 3.62 4.73
N PHE A 293 4.23 3.51 4.63
CA PHE A 293 5.06 2.91 5.68
C PHE A 293 6.53 3.33 5.56
N SER A 294 7.27 3.15 6.64
CA SER A 294 8.73 3.22 6.64
C SER A 294 9.26 2.00 7.39
N ILE A 295 10.24 1.32 6.79
CA ILE A 295 10.88 0.16 7.40
C ILE A 295 12.40 0.35 7.43
N ARG A 296 13.02 0.02 8.55
CA ARG A 296 14.47 -0.10 8.68
C ARG A 296 14.91 -1.45 8.17
N CYS A 297 15.79 -1.45 7.21
CA CYS A 297 16.33 -2.67 6.62
C CYS A 297 17.72 -2.40 6.05
N ASP A 298 18.55 -3.42 6.08
CA ASP A 298 19.86 -3.39 5.48
C ASP A 298 19.74 -3.66 3.98
N ASN A 299 19.85 -2.61 3.21
CA ASN A 299 19.86 -2.63 1.75
C ASN A 299 21.28 -2.66 1.17
N ASP A 300 22.32 -2.63 2.02
CA ASP A 300 23.70 -2.45 1.60
C ASP A 300 24.41 -3.77 1.19
N ASN A 301 23.68 -4.87 1.11
CA ASN A 301 24.17 -6.11 0.51
C ASN A 301 23.86 -6.17 -0.99
N GLU A 302 24.74 -6.79 -1.78
CA GLU A 302 24.56 -6.89 -3.23
C GLU A 302 23.48 -7.89 -3.64
N ASN A 303 23.26 -8.95 -2.85
CA ASN A 303 22.43 -10.08 -3.23
C ASN A 303 21.12 -10.19 -2.45
N TYR A 304 21.01 -9.58 -1.28
CA TYR A 304 19.87 -9.73 -0.40
C TYR A 304 19.62 -8.46 0.43
N ILE A 305 18.49 -8.43 1.09
CA ILE A 305 18.06 -7.42 2.06
C ILE A 305 17.89 -8.12 3.39
N VAL A 306 18.22 -7.45 4.50
CA VAL A 306 17.98 -7.96 5.84
C VAL A 306 17.11 -6.97 6.62
N ALA A 307 16.12 -7.48 7.33
CA ALA A 307 15.33 -6.69 8.26
C ALA A 307 15.09 -7.48 9.56
N PHE A 308 14.78 -6.80 10.65
CA PHE A 308 14.34 -7.49 11.85
C PHE A 308 12.89 -7.93 11.72
N LEU A 309 12.58 -9.12 12.22
CA LEU A 309 11.24 -9.71 12.18
C LEU A 309 10.16 -8.72 12.66
N LYS A 310 10.40 -8.01 13.77
CA LYS A 310 9.48 -7.00 14.30
C LYS A 310 9.14 -5.90 13.29
N ASP A 311 10.15 -5.42 12.56
CA ASP A 311 9.98 -4.30 11.62
C ASP A 311 9.17 -4.76 10.39
N VAL A 312 9.36 -6.01 9.96
CA VAL A 312 8.59 -6.60 8.86
C VAL A 312 7.15 -6.90 9.28
N LEU A 313 6.93 -7.38 10.51
CA LEU A 313 5.58 -7.62 11.05
C LEU A 313 4.80 -6.31 11.31
N GLU A 314 5.48 -5.18 11.43
CA GLU A 314 4.86 -3.85 11.52
C GLU A 314 4.41 -3.27 10.17
N LEU A 315 4.82 -3.87 9.06
CA LEU A 315 4.35 -3.48 7.73
C LEU A 315 2.83 -3.68 7.59
N PRO A 316 2.15 -2.91 6.72
CA PRO A 316 0.80 -3.22 6.32
C PRO A 316 0.69 -4.67 5.82
N TYR A 317 -0.40 -5.36 6.13
CA TYR A 317 -0.58 -6.79 5.81
C TYR A 317 -0.31 -7.13 4.34
N ARG A 318 -0.74 -6.27 3.42
CA ARG A 318 -0.46 -6.44 1.99
C ARG A 318 1.04 -6.43 1.70
N GLU A 319 1.78 -5.53 2.35
CA GLU A 319 3.24 -5.45 2.20
C GLU A 319 3.93 -6.66 2.82
N GLN A 320 3.46 -7.14 3.98
CA GLN A 320 3.98 -8.37 4.57
C GLN A 320 3.91 -9.56 3.60
N ASN A 321 2.80 -9.70 2.86
CA ASN A 321 2.66 -10.76 1.86
C ASN A 321 3.59 -10.57 0.66
N ILE A 322 3.82 -9.32 0.23
CA ILE A 322 4.81 -9.02 -0.80
C ILE A 322 6.20 -9.42 -0.32
N TRP A 323 6.61 -8.98 0.88
CA TRP A 323 7.91 -9.32 1.47
C TRP A 323 8.06 -10.83 1.66
N LYS A 324 7.00 -11.53 2.05
CA LYS A 324 7.01 -13.01 2.15
C LYS A 324 7.36 -13.69 0.82
N ALA A 325 6.88 -13.16 -0.30
CA ALA A 325 7.17 -13.73 -1.61
C ALA A 325 8.67 -13.67 -1.99
N TYR A 326 9.42 -12.71 -1.39
CA TYR A 326 10.87 -12.55 -1.58
C TYR A 326 11.69 -13.11 -0.43
N ASN A 327 11.07 -13.76 0.56
CA ASN A 327 11.77 -14.27 1.75
C ASN A 327 12.62 -15.48 1.41
N ILE A 328 13.90 -15.40 1.77
CA ILE A 328 14.90 -16.46 1.59
C ILE A 328 15.41 -17.00 2.92
N ALA A 329 16.02 -18.16 2.89
CA ALA A 329 16.69 -18.72 4.05
C ALA A 329 17.95 -17.91 4.42
N PRO A 330 18.37 -17.93 5.70
CA PRO A 330 19.56 -17.20 6.15
C PRO A 330 20.85 -17.66 5.49
N ASP A 331 21.06 -18.97 5.33
CA ASP A 331 22.18 -19.63 4.62
C ASP A 331 23.55 -18.95 4.83
N GLY A 332 23.86 -18.51 6.06
CA GLY A 332 25.09 -17.80 6.40
C GLY A 332 25.12 -16.32 6.00
N HIS A 333 24.00 -15.74 5.59
CA HIS A 333 23.87 -14.31 5.33
C HIS A 333 23.95 -13.51 6.63
N GLU A 334 24.56 -12.33 6.58
CA GLU A 334 24.77 -11.45 7.72
C GLU A 334 24.36 -10.01 7.37
N PHE A 335 24.23 -9.17 8.39
CA PHE A 335 24.10 -7.72 8.18
C PHE A 335 25.38 -7.15 7.59
N SER A 336 25.25 -6.14 6.70
CA SER A 336 26.38 -5.35 6.22
C SER A 336 27.09 -4.64 7.37
N LYS A 337 28.37 -4.35 7.18
CA LYS A 337 29.14 -3.58 8.15
C LYS A 337 28.53 -2.21 8.40
N HIS A 338 28.08 -1.54 7.34
CA HIS A 338 27.42 -0.25 7.44
C HIS A 338 26.16 -0.30 8.33
N PHE A 339 25.29 -1.28 8.14
CA PHE A 339 24.10 -1.44 8.98
C PHE A 339 24.46 -1.75 10.43
N GLN A 340 25.44 -2.63 10.66
CA GLN A 340 25.90 -2.95 12.01
C GLN A 340 26.44 -1.71 12.72
N GLU A 341 27.29 -0.92 12.08
CA GLU A 341 27.86 0.31 12.64
C GLU A 341 26.80 1.36 12.89
N ALA A 342 25.97 1.68 11.88
CA ALA A 342 24.98 2.74 11.98
C ALA A 342 23.81 2.39 12.91
N MET A 343 23.19 1.22 12.71
CA MET A 343 21.90 0.89 13.33
C MET A 343 22.03 0.10 14.63
N ILE A 344 23.10 -0.68 14.80
CA ILE A 344 23.30 -1.49 16.01
C ILE A 344 24.24 -0.79 16.98
N GLN A 345 25.34 -0.21 16.49
CA GLN A 345 26.35 0.45 17.32
C GLN A 345 26.15 1.97 17.47
N GLY A 346 25.25 2.58 16.68
CA GLY A 346 24.97 4.00 16.71
C GLY A 346 26.04 4.90 16.08
N ASN A 347 26.93 4.32 15.26
CA ASN A 347 27.96 5.07 14.52
C ASN A 347 27.43 5.56 13.18
N TRP A 348 26.84 6.75 13.17
CA TRP A 348 26.26 7.38 11.98
C TRP A 348 27.29 7.91 10.96
N ASN A 349 28.57 7.80 11.24
CA ASN A 349 29.64 8.19 10.30
C ASN A 349 30.05 7.03 9.37
N SER A 350 29.38 5.89 9.42
CA SER A 350 29.58 4.80 8.49
C SER A 350 28.97 5.10 7.12
N TYR A 351 29.51 4.50 6.06
CA TYR A 351 29.11 4.71 4.68
C TYR A 351 28.67 3.41 4.03
N ALA A 352 27.74 3.51 3.07
CA ALA A 352 27.32 2.38 2.27
C ALA A 352 28.49 1.81 1.46
N GLU A 353 28.55 0.47 1.35
CA GLU A 353 29.58 -0.27 0.60
C GLU A 353 29.02 -0.79 -0.76
N SER A 354 27.72 -0.98 -0.87
CA SER A 354 27.09 -1.42 -2.13
C SER A 354 27.24 -0.35 -3.21
N ILE A 355 27.80 -0.74 -4.35
CA ILE A 355 28.25 0.21 -5.38
C ILE A 355 27.13 1.04 -6.00
N ASP A 356 25.91 0.56 -6.02
CA ASP A 356 24.75 1.31 -6.49
C ASP A 356 24.44 2.51 -5.58
N PHE A 357 24.47 2.34 -4.26
CA PHE A 357 24.34 3.45 -3.32
C PHE A 357 25.54 4.38 -3.35
N VAL A 358 26.76 3.83 -3.38
CA VAL A 358 27.99 4.62 -3.52
C VAL A 358 27.94 5.48 -4.78
N PHE A 359 27.50 4.93 -5.91
CA PHE A 359 27.38 5.68 -7.17
C PHE A 359 26.35 6.82 -7.07
N ARG A 360 25.18 6.55 -6.49
CA ARG A 360 24.13 7.57 -6.29
C ARG A 360 24.61 8.71 -5.38
N ASP A 361 25.25 8.38 -4.27
CA ASP A 361 25.73 9.36 -3.29
C ASP A 361 26.90 10.18 -3.84
N THR A 362 27.81 9.54 -4.58
CA THR A 362 28.90 10.22 -5.27
C THR A 362 28.35 11.19 -6.32
N TYR A 363 27.33 10.78 -7.08
CA TYR A 363 26.66 11.67 -8.05
C TYR A 363 25.99 12.88 -7.37
N LYS A 364 25.25 12.67 -6.29
CA LYS A 364 24.63 13.76 -5.53
C LYS A 364 25.68 14.73 -4.96
N THR A 365 26.78 14.19 -4.45
CA THR A 365 27.92 14.96 -3.95
C THR A 365 28.59 15.78 -5.05
N LEU A 366 28.81 15.19 -6.22
CA LEU A 366 29.36 15.89 -7.38
C LEU A 366 28.50 17.11 -7.75
N LEU A 367 27.19 16.93 -7.87
CA LEU A 367 26.29 18.02 -8.23
C LEU A 367 26.23 19.12 -7.16
N SER A 368 26.25 18.73 -5.89
CA SER A 368 26.24 19.67 -4.77
C SER A 368 27.52 20.51 -4.72
N LYS A 369 28.70 19.88 -4.76
CA LYS A 369 30.00 20.58 -4.76
C LYS A 369 30.20 21.45 -6.01
N TRP A 370 29.78 20.95 -7.16
CA TRP A 370 29.81 21.74 -8.39
C TRP A 370 28.99 23.02 -8.23
N LYS A 371 27.74 22.92 -7.76
CA LYS A 371 26.86 24.06 -7.55
C LYS A 371 27.40 25.02 -6.49
N GLU A 372 28.00 24.50 -5.43
CA GLU A 372 28.63 25.32 -4.38
C GLU A 372 29.78 26.14 -4.93
N LYS A 373 30.69 25.54 -5.72
CA LYS A 373 31.88 26.18 -6.29
C LYS A 373 31.55 27.15 -7.42
N HIS A 374 30.73 26.73 -8.38
CA HIS A 374 30.48 27.49 -9.61
C HIS A 374 29.18 28.31 -9.58
N LYS A 375 28.32 28.15 -8.55
CA LYS A 375 27.02 28.83 -8.38
C LYS A 375 25.99 28.55 -9.48
N ILE A 376 26.28 27.67 -10.40
CA ILE A 376 25.41 27.22 -11.49
C ILE A 376 25.24 25.69 -11.44
N PRO A 377 24.07 25.15 -11.83
CA PRO A 377 23.89 23.70 -11.88
C PRO A 377 24.63 23.10 -13.08
N LEU A 378 25.32 21.97 -12.88
CA LEU A 378 26.00 21.22 -13.94
C LEU A 378 25.01 20.63 -14.93
N ILE A 379 23.88 20.14 -14.41
CA ILE A 379 22.80 19.54 -15.20
C ILE A 379 21.54 20.43 -15.11
N LYS A 380 20.72 20.40 -16.13
CA LYS A 380 19.40 21.06 -16.12
C LYS A 380 18.54 20.50 -15.01
N PRO A 381 17.65 21.31 -14.40
CA PRO A 381 16.64 20.77 -13.50
C PRO A 381 15.86 19.68 -14.24
N LEU A 382 15.95 18.45 -13.72
CA LEU A 382 15.21 17.34 -14.25
C LEU A 382 13.70 17.62 -14.12
N ASN A 383 12.92 17.32 -15.15
CA ASN A 383 11.48 17.42 -15.09
C ASN A 383 10.93 16.43 -14.02
N HIS A 384 9.68 16.55 -13.67
CA HIS A 384 9.07 15.76 -12.59
C HIS A 384 9.28 14.25 -12.77
N ALA A 385 9.20 13.75 -14.01
CA ALA A 385 9.39 12.32 -14.32
C ALA A 385 10.86 11.86 -14.27
N GLN A 386 11.80 12.79 -14.40
CA GLN A 386 13.25 12.51 -14.45
C GLN A 386 13.96 12.66 -13.10
N ARG A 387 13.34 13.35 -12.13
CA ARG A 387 13.96 13.60 -10.80
C ARG A 387 14.35 12.32 -10.07
N GLU A 388 13.66 11.24 -10.35
CA GLU A 388 13.82 9.93 -9.70
C GLU A 388 14.84 9.04 -10.42
N ILE A 389 15.40 9.48 -11.57
CA ILE A 389 16.35 8.67 -12.33
C ILE A 389 17.57 8.26 -11.51
N PRO A 390 18.21 9.14 -10.73
CA PRO A 390 19.35 8.72 -9.90
C PRO A 390 18.98 7.61 -8.92
N ASP A 391 17.79 7.63 -8.37
CA ASP A 391 17.33 6.64 -7.40
C ASP A 391 16.94 5.29 -8.07
N LYS A 392 16.85 5.24 -9.40
CA LYS A 392 16.63 4.01 -10.18
C LYS A 392 17.90 3.22 -10.48
N ILE A 393 19.08 3.80 -10.23
CA ILE A 393 20.35 3.10 -10.40
C ILE A 393 20.44 1.99 -9.35
N ASN A 394 20.34 0.74 -9.78
CA ASN A 394 20.45 -0.43 -8.94
C ASN A 394 21.37 -1.46 -9.58
N LEU A 395 21.98 -2.33 -8.76
CA LEU A 395 22.67 -3.51 -9.27
C LEU A 395 21.68 -4.46 -9.95
N LEU A 396 22.07 -5.02 -11.07
CA LEU A 396 21.29 -6.03 -11.77
C LEU A 396 21.21 -7.31 -10.93
N GLN A 397 20.03 -7.91 -10.86
CA GLN A 397 19.83 -9.15 -10.10
C GLN A 397 20.12 -10.40 -10.93
N ASP A 398 19.87 -10.31 -12.24
CA ASP A 398 20.10 -11.38 -13.20
C ASP A 398 21.04 -10.96 -14.31
N ASP A 399 21.70 -11.94 -14.93
CA ASP A 399 22.48 -11.72 -16.13
C ASP A 399 21.53 -11.63 -17.33
N ASP A 400 21.14 -10.40 -17.68
CA ASP A 400 20.23 -10.09 -18.76
C ASP A 400 20.65 -8.80 -19.50
N TYR A 401 20.78 -8.88 -20.82
CA TYR A 401 21.06 -7.71 -21.66
C TYR A 401 19.93 -6.67 -21.62
N PHE A 402 18.69 -7.14 -21.52
CA PHE A 402 17.53 -6.26 -21.43
C PHE A 402 17.52 -5.44 -20.13
N ALA A 403 18.05 -6.00 -19.03
CA ALA A 403 18.20 -5.28 -17.76
C ALA A 403 19.36 -4.27 -17.78
N LEU A 404 20.44 -4.51 -18.53
CA LEU A 404 21.58 -3.60 -18.63
C LEU A 404 21.25 -2.35 -19.45
N SER A 405 20.45 -2.46 -20.50
CA SER A 405 20.08 -1.34 -21.37
C SER A 405 19.40 -0.17 -20.63
N PRO A 406 18.38 -0.36 -19.78
CA PRO A 406 17.80 0.69 -18.97
C PRO A 406 18.80 1.37 -18.02
N LEU A 407 19.72 0.62 -17.41
CA LEU A 407 20.77 1.17 -16.56
C LEU A 407 21.66 2.16 -17.33
N LEU A 408 22.12 1.79 -18.52
CA LEU A 408 22.90 2.69 -19.38
C LEU A 408 22.09 3.92 -19.80
N GLN A 409 20.82 3.77 -20.15
CA GLN A 409 19.97 4.91 -20.49
C GLN A 409 19.84 5.88 -19.31
N GLN A 410 19.67 5.37 -18.10
CA GLN A 410 19.59 6.19 -16.88
C GLN A 410 20.89 6.95 -16.63
N ILE A 411 22.05 6.29 -16.77
CA ILE A 411 23.36 6.94 -16.63
C ILE A 411 23.52 8.05 -17.69
N GLY A 412 23.17 7.80 -18.94
CA GLY A 412 23.21 8.81 -19.99
C GLY A 412 22.35 10.03 -19.67
N LEU A 413 21.12 9.80 -19.19
CA LEU A 413 20.21 10.87 -18.76
C LEU A 413 20.74 11.66 -17.56
N MET A 414 21.43 11.02 -16.63
CA MET A 414 22.02 11.69 -15.47
C MET A 414 23.14 12.67 -15.84
N PHE A 415 23.91 12.39 -16.87
CA PHE A 415 25.08 13.18 -17.19
C PHE A 415 24.93 14.01 -18.48
N TYR A 416 25.08 13.39 -19.64
CA TYR A 416 25.25 14.13 -20.88
C TYR A 416 23.94 14.49 -21.58
N ASP A 417 22.86 13.76 -21.38
CA ASP A 417 21.57 14.08 -21.98
C ASP A 417 20.88 15.25 -21.22
N SER A 418 21.18 15.42 -19.93
CA SER A 418 20.66 16.50 -19.08
C SER A 418 21.65 17.64 -18.85
N LEU A 419 22.77 17.69 -19.54
CA LEU A 419 23.80 18.71 -19.34
C LEU A 419 23.25 20.13 -19.56
N ASN A 420 23.53 21.03 -18.60
CA ASN A 420 23.07 22.42 -18.64
C ASN A 420 23.96 23.32 -19.51
N LYS A 421 24.01 23.00 -20.81
CA LYS A 421 24.87 23.68 -21.76
C LYS A 421 24.70 25.20 -21.75
N GLU A 422 23.46 25.68 -21.66
CA GLU A 422 23.15 27.12 -21.73
C GLU A 422 23.82 27.93 -20.61
N GLU A 423 23.69 27.45 -19.37
CA GLU A 423 24.31 28.12 -18.22
C GLU A 423 25.83 27.96 -18.19
N LEU A 424 26.34 26.80 -18.62
CA LEU A 424 27.76 26.54 -18.75
C LEU A 424 28.38 27.42 -19.86
N TYR A 425 27.67 27.67 -20.97
CA TYR A 425 28.09 28.61 -22.02
C TYR A 425 28.19 30.05 -21.51
N LYS A 426 27.17 30.52 -20.82
CA LYS A 426 27.10 31.90 -20.37
C LYS A 426 28.14 32.24 -19.31
N ASN A 427 28.45 31.28 -18.43
CA ASN A 427 29.18 31.57 -17.20
C ASN A 427 30.60 31.00 -17.15
N ILE A 428 30.92 29.99 -17.97
CA ILE A 428 32.22 29.30 -17.93
C ILE A 428 32.94 29.36 -19.27
N LEU A 429 32.27 28.97 -20.36
CA LEU A 429 32.84 28.96 -21.69
C LEU A 429 32.16 30.03 -22.57
N ASN A 430 32.89 30.82 -23.28
CA ASN A 430 32.35 31.75 -24.28
C ASN A 430 32.53 31.14 -25.68
N PRO A 431 31.74 30.11 -26.07
CA PRO A 431 32.01 29.30 -27.24
C PRO A 431 31.64 29.99 -28.55
N THR A 432 32.33 29.65 -29.63
CA THR A 432 31.93 29.98 -30.98
C THR A 432 30.63 29.24 -31.38
N GLU A 433 29.94 29.71 -32.43
CA GLU A 433 28.72 29.08 -32.94
C GLU A 433 28.92 27.61 -33.38
N GLU A 434 30.11 27.26 -33.90
CA GLU A 434 30.45 25.87 -34.27
C GLU A 434 30.62 24.99 -33.02
N GLU A 435 31.20 25.53 -31.98
CA GLU A 435 31.39 24.83 -30.71
C GLU A 435 30.08 24.53 -29.96
N LYS A 436 29.05 25.36 -30.13
CA LYS A 436 27.70 25.13 -29.58
C LYS A 436 27.03 23.87 -30.17
N LYS A 437 27.41 23.46 -31.39
CA LYS A 437 26.88 22.26 -32.06
C LYS A 437 27.56 20.96 -31.63
N GLY A 438 28.57 21.03 -30.76
CA GLY A 438 29.30 19.85 -30.28
C GLY A 438 28.48 18.87 -29.45
N GLN A 439 28.90 17.59 -29.46
CA GLN A 439 28.30 16.54 -28.64
C GLN A 439 28.49 16.85 -27.15
N SER A 440 27.49 16.50 -26.31
CA SER A 440 27.46 16.83 -24.87
C SER A 440 28.70 16.37 -24.10
N ILE A 441 29.23 15.17 -24.40
CA ILE A 441 30.42 14.64 -23.72
C ILE A 441 31.67 15.45 -24.09
N ALA A 442 31.88 15.77 -25.37
CA ALA A 442 33.00 16.59 -25.81
C ALA A 442 32.92 18.02 -25.23
N TYR A 443 31.70 18.54 -25.10
CA TYR A 443 31.46 19.82 -24.48
C TYR A 443 31.79 19.83 -22.97
N LEU A 444 31.37 18.82 -22.25
CA LEU A 444 31.67 18.67 -20.83
C LEU A 444 33.19 18.57 -20.59
N HIS A 445 33.89 17.82 -21.43
CA HIS A 445 35.35 17.74 -21.42
C HIS A 445 36.02 19.12 -21.54
N ARG A 446 35.58 19.97 -22.49
CA ARG A 446 36.12 21.33 -22.64
C ARG A 446 35.84 22.22 -21.42
N VAL A 447 34.67 22.07 -20.77
CA VAL A 447 34.37 22.78 -19.52
C VAL A 447 35.40 22.41 -18.45
N PHE A 448 35.68 21.14 -18.27
CA PHE A 448 36.67 20.67 -17.30
C PHE A 448 38.11 21.14 -17.68
N GLU A 449 38.47 21.05 -18.95
CA GLU A 449 39.76 21.55 -19.45
C GLU A 449 39.93 23.05 -19.18
N HIS A 450 38.91 23.86 -19.47
CA HIS A 450 38.93 25.31 -19.21
C HIS A 450 39.09 25.60 -17.70
N LEU A 451 38.45 24.81 -16.84
CA LEU A 451 38.56 24.93 -15.40
C LEU A 451 39.81 24.27 -14.80
N LYS A 452 40.68 23.69 -15.67
CA LYS A 452 41.89 22.93 -15.29
C LYS A 452 41.59 21.76 -14.36
N ILE A 453 40.47 21.09 -14.59
CA ILE A 453 40.07 19.87 -13.89
C ILE A 453 40.43 18.68 -14.75
N ASP A 454 41.19 17.73 -14.21
CA ASP A 454 41.51 16.47 -14.93
C ASP A 454 40.28 15.55 -14.94
N ASP A 455 39.65 15.47 -16.07
CA ASP A 455 38.46 14.64 -16.33
C ASP A 455 38.74 13.38 -17.15
N THR A 456 40.01 13.00 -17.31
CA THR A 456 40.41 11.89 -18.19
C THR A 456 39.64 10.60 -17.95
N GLU A 457 39.53 10.19 -16.71
CA GLU A 457 38.75 8.99 -16.35
C GLU A 457 37.25 9.18 -16.51
N PHE A 458 36.73 10.36 -16.17
CA PHE A 458 35.32 10.67 -16.30
C PHE A 458 34.85 10.72 -17.75
N ASN A 459 35.65 11.34 -18.61
CA ASN A 459 35.43 11.37 -20.06
C ASN A 459 35.51 9.96 -20.68
N THR A 460 36.46 9.13 -20.21
CA THR A 460 36.57 7.73 -20.60
C THR A 460 35.35 6.92 -20.18
N PHE A 461 34.88 7.09 -18.95
CA PHE A 461 33.67 6.47 -18.46
C PHE A 461 32.45 6.82 -19.33
N LEU A 462 32.18 8.12 -19.56
CA LEU A 462 31.02 8.56 -20.34
C LEU A 462 31.07 8.11 -21.81
N LYS A 463 32.27 8.09 -22.43
CA LYS A 463 32.44 7.60 -23.80
C LYS A 463 32.16 6.10 -23.94
N ASN A 464 32.66 5.29 -23.01
CA ASN A 464 32.43 3.86 -23.05
C ASN A 464 30.96 3.52 -22.73
N GLU A 465 30.36 4.18 -21.74
CA GLU A 465 28.94 4.03 -21.43
C GLU A 465 28.07 4.32 -22.66
N ARG A 466 28.33 5.41 -23.37
CA ARG A 466 27.58 5.78 -24.57
C ARG A 466 27.72 4.76 -25.70
N ILE A 467 28.92 4.20 -25.89
CA ILE A 467 29.14 3.15 -26.89
C ILE A 467 28.39 1.88 -26.51
N LEU A 468 28.47 1.46 -25.25
CA LEU A 468 27.73 0.31 -24.72
C LEU A 468 26.21 0.48 -24.90
N ARG A 469 25.67 1.67 -24.60
CA ARG A 469 24.28 2.00 -24.84
C ARG A 469 23.88 1.86 -26.30
N SER A 470 24.74 2.29 -27.21
CA SER A 470 24.50 2.15 -28.66
C SER A 470 24.50 0.70 -29.11
N ILE A 471 25.46 -0.11 -28.65
CA ILE A 471 25.58 -1.54 -28.99
C ILE A 471 24.32 -2.28 -28.53
N LEU A 472 23.89 -2.07 -27.25
CA LEU A 472 22.73 -2.75 -26.71
C LEU A 472 21.42 -2.29 -27.34
N SER A 473 21.32 -1.03 -27.76
CA SER A 473 20.16 -0.55 -28.51
C SER A 473 20.05 -1.22 -29.89
N LEU A 474 21.16 -1.44 -30.55
CA LEU A 474 21.21 -2.14 -31.85
C LEU A 474 20.96 -3.64 -31.70
N ALA A 475 21.46 -4.26 -30.63
CA ALA A 475 21.25 -5.67 -30.34
C ALA A 475 19.76 -6.04 -30.16
N HIS A 476 18.95 -5.11 -29.70
CA HIS A 476 17.49 -5.28 -29.61
C HIS A 476 16.81 -5.46 -31.00
N HIS A 477 17.44 -4.98 -32.05
CA HIS A 477 16.83 -4.96 -33.38
C HIS A 477 17.43 -5.97 -34.37
N ASN A 478 18.73 -6.23 -34.32
CA ASN A 478 19.43 -6.93 -35.40
C ASN A 478 20.40 -8.04 -34.99
N GLY A 479 20.44 -8.39 -33.68
CA GLY A 479 21.51 -9.27 -33.16
C GLY A 479 22.83 -8.51 -32.96
N MET A 480 23.74 -9.12 -32.17
CA MET A 480 24.96 -8.43 -31.75
C MET A 480 26.12 -8.84 -32.65
N GLU A 481 26.36 -8.09 -33.73
CA GLU A 481 27.60 -8.17 -34.50
C GLU A 481 28.52 -7.00 -34.14
N ILE A 482 29.71 -7.31 -33.60
CA ILE A 482 30.72 -6.31 -33.24
C ILE A 482 31.81 -6.29 -34.30
N THR A 483 31.83 -5.21 -35.04
CA THR A 483 32.77 -4.99 -36.15
C THR A 483 33.78 -3.88 -35.87
N ASP A 484 33.46 -2.94 -34.96
CA ASP A 484 34.30 -1.76 -34.67
C ASP A 484 35.25 -2.01 -33.47
N LYS A 485 36.49 -1.54 -33.61
CA LYS A 485 37.52 -1.54 -32.57
C LYS A 485 37.08 -0.80 -31.31
N LYS A 486 36.31 0.28 -31.43
CA LYS A 486 35.79 1.07 -30.31
C LYS A 486 34.74 0.29 -29.51
N GLU A 487 33.90 -0.47 -30.21
CA GLU A 487 32.89 -1.34 -29.57
C GLU A 487 33.56 -2.42 -28.75
N LYS A 488 34.59 -3.10 -29.29
CA LYS A 488 35.41 -4.04 -28.56
C LYS A 488 36.01 -3.43 -27.29
N GLN A 489 36.62 -2.25 -27.41
CA GLN A 489 37.21 -1.53 -26.30
C GLN A 489 36.17 -1.19 -25.20
N ALA A 490 34.96 -0.83 -25.57
CA ALA A 490 33.89 -0.51 -24.61
C ALA A 490 33.40 -1.78 -23.87
N LEU A 491 33.31 -2.92 -24.57
CA LEU A 491 32.99 -4.19 -23.93
C LEU A 491 34.09 -4.64 -22.96
N ASP A 492 35.36 -4.55 -23.41
CA ASP A 492 36.52 -4.88 -22.56
C ASP A 492 36.63 -3.94 -21.36
N TYR A 493 36.22 -2.67 -21.50
CA TYR A 493 36.22 -1.69 -20.42
C TYR A 493 35.36 -2.13 -19.22
N VAL A 494 34.23 -2.78 -19.45
CA VAL A 494 33.37 -3.32 -18.40
C VAL A 494 33.50 -4.83 -18.22
N GLY A 495 34.35 -5.49 -19.03
CA GLY A 495 34.52 -6.94 -19.01
C GLY A 495 33.28 -7.70 -19.47
N LEU A 496 32.45 -7.09 -20.34
CA LEU A 496 31.26 -7.73 -20.88
C LEU A 496 31.63 -8.71 -22.00
N SER A 497 31.22 -9.97 -21.83
CA SER A 497 31.40 -11.02 -22.84
C SER A 497 30.10 -11.24 -23.60
N ILE A 498 30.22 -11.38 -24.93
CA ILE A 498 29.07 -11.72 -25.79
C ILE A 498 28.77 -13.23 -25.71
N GLU A 499 29.80 -14.03 -25.53
CA GLU A 499 29.66 -15.50 -25.47
C GLU A 499 29.12 -15.99 -24.12
N LYS A 500 29.45 -15.25 -23.05
CA LYS A 500 28.99 -15.58 -21.68
C LYS A 500 28.26 -14.37 -21.12
N LEU A 501 26.97 -14.55 -20.91
CA LEU A 501 26.16 -13.54 -20.28
C LEU A 501 26.70 -13.22 -18.88
N ASN A 502 27.24 -12.02 -18.68
CA ASN A 502 27.85 -11.56 -17.42
C ASN A 502 27.52 -10.09 -17.14
N THR A 503 26.29 -9.70 -17.44
CA THR A 503 25.82 -8.32 -17.35
C THR A 503 25.81 -7.77 -15.94
N LYS A 504 25.55 -8.60 -14.91
CA LYS A 504 25.68 -8.23 -13.48
C LYS A 504 27.09 -7.72 -13.17
N LYS A 505 28.11 -8.49 -13.56
CA LYS A 505 29.51 -8.12 -13.35
C LYS A 505 29.88 -6.87 -14.11
N ALA A 506 29.43 -6.75 -15.36
CA ALA A 506 29.69 -5.58 -16.20
C ALA A 506 29.04 -4.31 -15.61
N ALA A 507 27.80 -4.37 -15.15
CA ALA A 507 27.12 -3.27 -14.46
C ALA A 507 27.88 -2.84 -13.19
N LYS A 508 28.33 -3.78 -12.37
CA LYS A 508 29.13 -3.50 -11.17
C LYS A 508 30.42 -2.79 -11.50
N ILE A 509 31.16 -3.28 -12.51
CA ILE A 509 32.40 -2.64 -12.98
C ILE A 509 32.13 -1.23 -13.50
N LEU A 510 31.08 -1.04 -14.28
CA LEU A 510 30.70 0.26 -14.82
C LEU A 510 30.42 1.28 -13.71
N LEU A 511 29.57 0.92 -12.73
CA LEU A 511 29.24 1.78 -11.60
C LEU A 511 30.47 2.08 -10.74
N THR A 512 31.35 1.10 -10.52
CA THR A 512 32.60 1.27 -9.77
C THR A 512 33.52 2.27 -10.46
N LYS A 513 33.70 2.15 -11.77
CA LYS A 513 34.53 3.09 -12.56
C LYS A 513 33.91 4.49 -12.61
N GLY A 514 32.58 4.58 -12.75
CA GLY A 514 31.86 5.84 -12.70
C GLY A 514 31.99 6.55 -11.36
N SER A 515 31.83 5.83 -10.24
CA SER A 515 32.01 6.39 -8.90
C SER A 515 33.43 6.92 -8.67
N LYS A 516 34.46 6.15 -9.06
CA LYS A 516 35.86 6.58 -8.95
C LYS A 516 36.14 7.82 -9.80
N ALA A 517 35.64 7.84 -11.04
CA ALA A 517 35.82 8.96 -11.95
C ALA A 517 35.14 10.24 -11.41
N MET A 518 33.93 10.13 -10.87
CA MET A 518 33.24 11.24 -10.19
C MET A 518 34.00 11.72 -8.95
N GLN A 519 34.51 10.79 -8.14
CA GLN A 519 35.26 11.12 -6.94
C GLN A 519 36.51 11.96 -7.26
N ARG A 520 37.25 11.63 -8.33
CA ARG A 520 38.38 12.43 -8.78
C ARG A 520 38.01 13.84 -9.21
N ILE A 521 36.86 14.03 -9.82
CA ILE A 521 36.35 15.38 -10.10
C ILE A 521 36.02 16.12 -8.79
N ILE A 522 35.34 15.44 -7.85
CA ILE A 522 34.96 16.00 -6.55
C ILE A 522 36.17 16.48 -5.76
N GLU A 523 37.29 15.77 -5.80
CA GLU A 523 38.54 16.12 -5.10
C GLU A 523 39.22 17.37 -5.68
N GLN A 524 38.91 17.73 -6.94
CA GLN A 524 39.45 18.92 -7.62
C GLN A 524 38.49 20.13 -7.49
N LEU A 525 37.23 19.86 -7.13
CA LEU A 525 36.25 20.91 -6.85
C LEU A 525 36.44 21.51 -5.47
#